data_42d86f0c9e3ce2cbb0fd26f277ed145e
#
_entry.id   42d86f0c9e3ce2cbb0fd26f277ed145e
#
_cell.length_a   1.000
_cell.length_b   1.000
_cell.length_c   1.000
_cell.angle_alpha   90.00
_cell.angle_beta   90.00
_cell.angle_gamma   90.00
#
_symmetry.space_group_name_H-M   'P 1'
#
loop_
_entity.id
_entity.type
_entity.pdbx_description
1 polymer ?
#
loop_
_entity_poly.entity_id
_entity_poly.type
_entity_poly.pdbx_seq_one_letter_code
_entity_poly.pdbx_strand_id
1 'polypeptide(L)'
;MLPFKMRIYQYIAEAEKAVNADDILMDLKAEYGTERQFNRKRVEHYLDAIAAVGMIKETNLGFNEGGELTIDYEPTQLGLERLKYIPKK
;
A
#
# COMPACT_ATOMS: atom_id res chain seq x y z
N MET A 1 8.73 -14.97 -2.07
CA MET A 1 8.10 -13.77 -1.49
C MET A 1 8.21 -12.60 -2.45
N LEU A 2 7.14 -11.85 -2.62
CA LEU A 2 7.13 -10.69 -3.51
C LEU A 2 8.02 -9.58 -2.97
N PRO A 3 8.62 -8.76 -3.84
CA PRO A 3 9.24 -7.52 -3.39
C PRO A 3 8.21 -6.67 -2.65
N PHE A 4 8.66 -5.93 -1.64
CA PHE A 4 7.76 -5.20 -0.74
C PHE A 4 6.83 -4.25 -1.49
N LYS A 5 7.34 -3.50 -2.45
CA LYS A 5 6.51 -2.58 -3.23
C LYS A 5 5.37 -3.30 -3.95
N MET A 6 5.66 -4.45 -4.56
CA MET A 6 4.65 -5.25 -5.22
C MET A 6 3.60 -5.78 -4.24
N ARG A 7 4.04 -6.19 -3.06
CA ARG A 7 3.13 -6.71 -2.05
C ARG A 7 2.20 -5.61 -1.55
N ILE A 8 2.71 -4.38 -1.42
CA ILE A 8 1.88 -3.24 -1.04
C ILE A 8 0.77 -3.02 -2.07
N TYR A 9 1.13 -3.00 -3.35
CA TYR A 9 0.14 -2.87 -4.40
C TYR A 9 -0.90 -3.99 -4.34
N GLN A 10 -0.45 -5.23 -4.22
CA GLN A 10 -1.35 -6.38 -4.12
C GLN A 10 -2.29 -6.25 -2.93
N TYR A 11 -1.76 -5.83 -1.78
CA TYR A 11 -2.55 -5.65 -0.58
C TYR A 11 -3.68 -4.64 -0.81
N ILE A 12 -3.36 -3.50 -1.42
CA ILE A 12 -4.36 -2.46 -1.68
C ILE A 12 -5.41 -2.97 -2.66
N ALA A 13 -4.97 -3.65 -3.73
CA ALA A 13 -5.88 -4.12 -4.76
C ALA A 13 -6.86 -5.18 -4.24
N GLU A 14 -6.46 -5.94 -3.22
CA GLU A 14 -7.27 -7.02 -2.67
C GLU A 14 -8.04 -6.63 -1.41
N ALA A 15 -7.81 -5.44 -0.86
CA ALA A 15 -8.31 -5.09 0.46
C ALA A 15 -9.82 -4.83 0.53
N GLU A 16 -10.45 -4.50 -0.60
CA GLU A 16 -11.88 -4.20 -0.68
C GLU A 16 -12.29 -3.00 0.20
N LYS A 17 -11.34 -2.17 0.57
CA LYS A 17 -11.57 -0.94 1.33
C LYS A 17 -10.38 -0.02 1.11
N ALA A 18 -10.55 1.26 1.40
CA ALA A 18 -9.44 2.21 1.35
C ALA A 18 -8.44 1.86 2.46
N VAL A 19 -7.15 1.94 2.16
CA VAL A 19 -6.09 1.63 3.13
C VAL A 19 -5.06 2.74 3.17
N ASN A 20 -4.39 2.87 4.30
CA ASN A 20 -3.33 3.86 4.47
C ASN A 20 -2.03 3.17 4.91
N ALA A 21 -0.98 3.98 5.13
CA ALA A 21 0.33 3.43 5.52
C ALA A 21 0.27 2.68 6.84
N ASP A 22 -0.55 3.13 7.79
CA ASP A 22 -0.66 2.45 9.09
C ASP A 22 -1.25 1.05 8.92
N ASP A 23 -2.25 0.90 8.06
CA ASP A 23 -2.84 -0.41 7.78
C ASP A 23 -1.80 -1.35 7.20
N ILE A 24 -0.99 -0.85 6.27
CA ILE A 24 0.05 -1.66 5.63
C ILE A 24 1.08 -2.10 6.66
N LEU A 25 1.53 -1.18 7.51
CA LEU A 25 2.52 -1.51 8.52
C LEU A 25 1.98 -2.54 9.51
N MET A 26 0.70 -2.44 9.86
CA MET A 26 0.09 -3.40 10.77
C MET A 26 -0.07 -4.77 10.13
N ASP A 27 -0.62 -4.81 8.92
CA ASP A 27 -1.04 -6.06 8.31
C ASP A 27 0.09 -6.83 7.64
N LEU A 28 1.15 -6.15 7.20
CA LEU A 28 2.28 -6.80 6.55
C LEU A 28 3.48 -7.01 7.47
N LYS A 29 3.35 -6.68 8.75
CA LYS A 29 4.46 -6.82 9.69
C LYS A 29 4.95 -8.26 9.79
N ALA A 30 4.06 -9.22 9.76
CA ALA A 30 4.44 -10.62 9.88
C ALA A 30 5.29 -11.08 8.68
N GLU A 31 5.08 -10.47 7.51
CA GLU A 31 5.80 -10.87 6.30
C GLU A 31 7.09 -10.08 6.10
N TYR A 32 7.10 -8.80 6.45
CA TYR A 32 8.20 -7.90 6.10
C TYR A 32 8.80 -7.15 7.29
N GLY A 33 8.34 -7.42 8.49
CA GLY A 33 8.72 -6.62 9.67
C GLY A 33 10.21 -6.60 9.98
N THR A 34 10.97 -7.59 9.51
CA THR A 34 12.41 -7.65 9.75
C THR A 34 13.22 -7.00 8.65
N GLU A 35 12.58 -6.55 7.57
CA GLU A 35 13.29 -5.92 6.47
C GLU A 35 13.57 -4.45 6.75
N ARG A 36 14.71 -3.98 6.26
CA ARG A 36 15.11 -2.60 6.44
C ARG A 36 14.13 -1.61 5.84
N GLN A 37 13.43 -2.02 4.78
CA GLN A 37 12.44 -1.18 4.10
C GLN A 37 11.14 -1.04 4.87
N PHE A 38 10.92 -1.85 5.89
CA PHE A 38 9.65 -1.89 6.59
C PHE A 38 9.55 -0.74 7.59
N ASN A 39 9.30 0.45 7.08
CA ASN A 39 9.10 1.64 7.90
C ASN A 39 8.14 2.57 7.19
N ARG A 40 7.55 3.51 7.95
CA ARG A 40 6.51 4.38 7.43
C ARG A 40 6.99 5.23 6.24
N LYS A 41 8.18 5.79 6.35
CA LYS A 41 8.72 6.65 5.30
C LYS A 41 8.83 5.90 3.98
N ARG A 42 9.32 4.66 4.02
CA ARG A 42 9.49 3.86 2.81
C ARG A 42 8.13 3.42 2.26
N VAL A 43 7.20 3.06 3.13
CA VAL A 43 5.85 2.70 2.70
C VAL A 43 5.20 3.88 1.99
N GLU A 44 5.30 5.09 2.55
CA GLU A 44 4.73 6.27 1.92
C GLU A 44 5.38 6.57 0.58
N HIS A 45 6.68 6.36 0.48
CA HIS A 45 7.39 6.54 -0.78
C HIS A 45 6.86 5.56 -1.85
N TYR A 46 6.65 4.31 -1.48
CA TYR A 46 6.11 3.32 -2.42
C TYR A 46 4.67 3.65 -2.81
N LEU A 47 3.86 4.14 -1.87
CA LEU A 47 2.50 4.53 -2.18
C LEU A 47 2.49 5.66 -3.22
N ASP A 48 3.36 6.66 -3.04
CA ASP A 48 3.48 7.75 -4.02
C ASP A 48 3.88 7.21 -5.39
N ALA A 49 4.82 6.28 -5.44
CA ALA A 49 5.29 5.73 -6.69
C ALA A 49 4.21 4.92 -7.41
N ILE A 50 3.46 4.12 -6.66
CA ILE A 50 2.38 3.30 -7.23
C ILE A 50 1.25 4.20 -7.73
N ALA A 51 0.95 5.27 -6.99
CA ALA A 51 -0.07 6.23 -7.41
C ALA A 51 0.37 6.99 -8.66
N ALA A 52 1.67 7.31 -8.76
CA ALA A 52 2.20 8.07 -9.89
C ALA A 52 2.03 7.32 -11.21
N VAL A 53 2.03 6.00 -11.19
CA VAL A 53 1.81 5.20 -12.41
C VAL A 53 0.33 4.84 -12.60
N GLY A 54 -0.56 5.39 -11.76
CA GLY A 54 -1.99 5.25 -11.96
C GLY A 54 -2.63 3.96 -11.45
N MET A 55 -1.91 3.18 -10.65
CA MET A 55 -2.41 1.89 -10.17
C MET A 55 -3.29 2.02 -8.93
N ILE A 56 -3.06 3.05 -8.14
CA ILE A 56 -3.89 3.39 -6.98
C ILE A 56 -4.16 4.89 -7.02
N LYS A 57 -5.14 5.33 -6.22
CA LYS A 57 -5.48 6.75 -6.12
C LYS A 57 -5.77 7.12 -4.68
N GLU A 58 -5.51 8.37 -4.34
CA GLU A 58 -5.86 8.92 -3.04
C GLU A 58 -7.37 9.12 -2.98
N THR A 59 -7.97 8.72 -1.87
CA THR A 59 -9.42 8.85 -1.71
C THR A 59 -9.80 9.69 -0.50
N ASN A 60 -8.95 9.81 0.51
CA ASN A 60 -9.29 10.55 1.70
C ASN A 60 -8.03 10.96 2.45
N LEU A 61 -8.13 12.07 3.19
CA LEU A 61 -7.06 12.56 4.05
C LEU A 61 -7.55 12.58 5.48
N GLY A 62 -6.66 12.28 6.41
CA GLY A 62 -6.99 12.30 7.82
C GLY A 62 -5.74 12.35 8.68
N PHE A 63 -5.91 12.12 9.96
CA PHE A 63 -4.80 12.06 10.91
C PHE A 63 -4.98 10.84 11.80
N ASN A 64 -3.87 10.18 12.12
CA ASN A 64 -3.93 9.05 13.05
C ASN A 64 -3.88 9.58 14.49
N GLU A 65 -3.87 8.67 15.46
CA GLU A 65 -3.86 9.04 16.88
C GLU A 65 -2.61 9.80 17.27
N GLY A 66 -1.52 9.57 16.57
CA GLY A 66 -0.27 10.29 16.83
C GLY A 66 -0.19 11.64 16.17
N GLY A 67 -1.26 12.08 15.48
CA GLY A 67 -1.28 13.39 14.82
C GLY A 67 -0.59 13.41 13.47
N GLU A 68 -0.19 12.26 12.94
CA GLU A 68 0.44 12.18 11.63
C GLU A 68 -0.60 12.16 10.53
N LEU A 69 -0.32 12.87 9.44
CA LEU A 69 -1.20 12.87 8.28
C LEU A 69 -1.29 11.45 7.70
N THR A 70 -2.50 11.00 7.42
CA THR A 70 -2.72 9.72 6.74
C THR A 70 -3.44 9.98 5.43
N ILE A 71 -3.07 9.23 4.41
CA ILE A 71 -3.72 9.31 3.10
C ILE A 71 -4.25 7.91 2.80
N ASP A 72 -5.55 7.81 2.54
CA ASP A 72 -6.17 6.55 2.19
C ASP A 72 -6.11 6.36 0.68
N TYR A 73 -5.85 5.12 0.25
CA TYR A 73 -5.72 4.77 -1.15
C TYR A 73 -6.65 3.63 -1.51
N GLU A 74 -7.12 3.65 -2.75
CA GLU A 74 -7.88 2.55 -3.33
C GLU A 74 -7.28 2.23 -4.70
N PRO A 75 -7.48 0.99 -5.20
CA PRO A 75 -7.01 0.68 -6.54
C PRO A 75 -7.82 1.42 -7.58
N THR A 76 -7.17 1.79 -8.67
CA THR A 76 -7.85 2.30 -9.86
C THR A 76 -8.31 1.11 -10.70
N GLN A 77 -9.10 1.38 -11.74
CA GLN A 77 -9.47 0.34 -12.69
C GLN A 77 -8.22 -0.30 -13.30
N LEU A 78 -7.23 0.52 -13.63
CA LEU A 78 -5.96 0.01 -14.15
C LEU A 78 -5.28 -0.91 -13.13
N GLY A 79 -5.27 -0.50 -11.85
CA GLY A 79 -4.68 -1.32 -10.80
C GLY A 79 -5.37 -2.66 -10.66
N LEU A 80 -6.68 -2.68 -10.74
CA LEU A 80 -7.41 -3.94 -10.65
C LEU A 80 -7.13 -4.83 -11.85
N GLU A 81 -7.05 -4.26 -13.05
CA GLU A 81 -6.77 -5.03 -14.25
C GLU A 81 -5.38 -5.64 -14.26
N ARG A 82 -4.40 -4.92 -13.69
CA ARG A 82 -3.01 -5.38 -13.70
C ARG A 82 -2.70 -6.37 -12.58
N LEU A 83 -3.64 -6.53 -11.63
CA LEU A 83 -3.43 -7.45 -10.50
C LEU A 83 -3.17 -8.88 -10.97
N LYS A 84 -3.75 -9.28 -12.07
CA LYS A 84 -3.57 -10.64 -12.60
C LYS A 84 -2.13 -10.94 -12.99
N TYR A 85 -1.29 -9.91 -13.17
CA TYR A 85 0.11 -10.10 -13.54
C TYR A 85 1.01 -10.27 -12.32
N ILE A 86 0.46 -10.16 -11.10
CA ILE A 86 1.23 -10.37 -9.88
C ILE A 86 1.09 -11.83 -9.45
N PRO A 87 2.20 -12.56 -9.29
CA PRO A 87 2.11 -13.95 -8.86
C PRO A 87 1.46 -14.06 -7.48
N LYS A 88 0.61 -15.05 -7.32
CA LYS A 88 0.05 -15.32 -6.00
C LYS A 88 1.09 -15.99 -5.12
N LYS A 89 1.04 -15.68 -3.84
CA LYS A 89 1.98 -16.22 -2.87
C LYS A 89 1.64 -17.66 -2.53
#